data_bd60d93a4c94899f358706a5770a551a
#
_entry.id   bd60d93a4c94899f358706a5770a551a
#
_cell.length_a   1.000
_cell.length_b   1.000
_cell.length_c   1.000
_cell.angle_alpha   90.00
_cell.angle_beta   90.00
_cell.angle_gamma   90.00
#
_symmetry.space_group_name_H-M   'P 1'
#
loop_
_entity.id
_entity.type
_entity.pdbx_description
1 polymer ?
#
loop_
_entity_poly.entity_id
_entity_poly.type
_entity_poly.pdbx_seq_one_letter_code
_entity_poly.pdbx_strand_id
1 'polypeptide(L)'
;ENTDKGTKYYFDPTTGAMYTGTQTVDGVTYTFSSTGVCQGEKQDDPSPNGNTGNKTIKNYLAGALLPVGKALYVWGGGWNDSTRKGLSDTMTSWYNKWSANPSSYDYNNYRDLSTSNRAKGFDCSGFVGWSAYQVMQTQSGVGYGYTVVSGEIGSYYKGKGWGSIVNQSYLSQNGWELKPGDIGYNDGHTWIVLGQC
;
A
#
# COMPACT_ATOMS: atom_id res chain seq x y z
N GLU A 1 -22.95 2.82 -31.25
CA GLU A 1 -23.34 3.28 -29.92
C GLU A 1 -22.28 4.23 -29.42
N ASN A 2 -22.65 5.48 -29.36
CA ASN A 2 -21.78 6.57 -28.93
C ASN A 2 -21.89 6.65 -27.40
N THR A 3 -20.96 6.01 -26.68
CA THR A 3 -20.84 6.24 -25.24
C THR A 3 -20.04 7.50 -25.05
N ASP A 4 -20.73 8.64 -24.99
CA ASP A 4 -20.18 9.89 -24.52
C ASP A 4 -19.64 9.71 -23.10
N LYS A 5 -18.37 9.43 -22.98
CA LYS A 5 -17.63 9.65 -21.74
C LYS A 5 -17.59 11.16 -21.56
N GLY A 6 -18.55 11.68 -20.78
CA GLY A 6 -18.72 13.12 -20.58
C GLY A 6 -17.39 13.80 -20.27
N THR A 7 -17.07 14.83 -21.04
CA THR A 7 -15.89 15.68 -20.81
C THR A 7 -16.06 16.40 -19.47
N LYS A 8 -15.07 16.26 -18.58
CA LYS A 8 -15.09 16.86 -17.23
C LYS A 8 -14.22 18.11 -17.21
N TYR A 9 -14.75 19.15 -16.54
CA TYR A 9 -14.04 20.39 -16.24
C TYR A 9 -14.11 20.64 -14.75
N TYR A 10 -13.07 21.26 -14.20
CA TYR A 10 -13.02 21.67 -12.81
C TYR A 10 -12.78 23.16 -12.71
N PHE A 11 -13.35 23.79 -11.69
CA PHE A 11 -13.26 25.22 -11.47
C PHE A 11 -12.80 25.47 -10.04
N ASP A 12 -11.97 26.48 -9.86
CA ASP A 12 -11.56 26.96 -8.55
C ASP A 12 -12.80 27.45 -7.77
N PRO A 13 -13.09 26.90 -6.59
CA PRO A 13 -14.31 27.22 -5.86
C PRO A 13 -14.34 28.66 -5.31
N THR A 14 -13.19 29.33 -5.24
CA THR A 14 -13.07 30.69 -4.72
C THR A 14 -13.15 31.73 -5.82
N THR A 15 -12.46 31.48 -6.92
CA THR A 15 -12.34 32.45 -8.02
C THR A 15 -13.26 32.15 -9.21
N GLY A 16 -13.82 30.94 -9.30
CA GLY A 16 -14.56 30.47 -10.45
C GLY A 16 -13.73 30.24 -11.72
N ALA A 17 -12.40 30.34 -11.62
CA ALA A 17 -11.53 30.14 -12.75
C ALA A 17 -11.46 28.66 -13.14
N MET A 18 -11.51 28.37 -14.45
CA MET A 18 -11.36 27.01 -14.97
C MET A 18 -9.93 26.54 -14.79
N TYR A 19 -9.74 25.32 -14.29
CA TYR A 19 -8.42 24.72 -14.14
C TYR A 19 -7.82 24.31 -15.49
N THR A 20 -6.53 24.64 -15.65
CA THR A 20 -5.69 24.24 -16.77
C THR A 20 -4.33 23.76 -16.24
N GLY A 21 -3.61 22.98 -17.03
CA GLY A 21 -2.32 22.42 -16.60
C GLY A 21 -2.45 21.43 -15.46
N THR A 22 -1.51 21.42 -14.53
CA THR A 22 -1.52 20.50 -13.38
C THR A 22 -2.08 21.22 -12.15
N GLN A 23 -3.15 20.70 -11.55
CA GLN A 23 -3.82 21.26 -10.38
C GLN A 23 -4.11 20.17 -9.35
N THR A 24 -4.06 20.53 -8.07
CA THR A 24 -4.45 19.63 -6.97
C THR A 24 -5.84 20.03 -6.46
N VAL A 25 -6.78 19.09 -6.52
CA VAL A 25 -8.16 19.27 -6.07
C VAL A 25 -8.46 18.18 -5.06
N ASP A 26 -8.86 18.56 -3.84
CA ASP A 26 -9.15 17.64 -2.73
C ASP A 26 -8.00 16.63 -2.46
N GLY A 27 -6.76 17.08 -2.59
CA GLY A 27 -5.59 16.25 -2.37
C GLY A 27 -5.21 15.32 -3.54
N VAL A 28 -5.96 15.36 -4.64
CA VAL A 28 -5.68 14.58 -5.86
C VAL A 28 -5.15 15.52 -6.94
N THR A 29 -4.04 15.15 -7.56
CA THR A 29 -3.45 15.93 -8.66
C THR A 29 -4.05 15.50 -9.99
N TYR A 30 -4.60 16.46 -10.72
CA TYR A 30 -5.17 16.27 -12.06
C TYR A 30 -4.35 17.00 -13.12
N THR A 31 -4.38 16.49 -14.32
CA THR A 31 -3.89 17.19 -15.50
C THR A 31 -5.07 17.67 -16.37
N PHE A 32 -5.03 18.93 -16.75
CA PHE A 32 -6.03 19.56 -17.60
C PHE A 32 -5.36 20.05 -18.88
N SER A 33 -6.07 19.95 -19.98
CA SER A 33 -5.62 20.55 -21.25
C SER A 33 -5.59 22.09 -21.15
N SER A 34 -5.02 22.75 -22.12
CA SER A 34 -5.10 24.21 -22.24
C SER A 34 -6.52 24.74 -22.41
N THR A 35 -7.46 23.89 -22.81
CA THR A 35 -8.88 24.17 -22.91
C THR A 35 -9.68 23.72 -21.69
N GLY A 36 -9.02 23.34 -20.58
CA GLY A 36 -9.64 22.97 -19.31
C GLY A 36 -10.21 21.55 -19.24
N VAL A 37 -10.08 20.75 -20.30
CA VAL A 37 -10.55 19.37 -20.27
C VAL A 37 -9.70 18.55 -19.30
N CYS A 38 -10.36 17.92 -18.31
CA CYS A 38 -9.68 16.98 -17.41
C CYS A 38 -9.20 15.75 -18.19
N GLN A 39 -7.90 15.60 -18.29
CA GLN A 39 -7.24 14.47 -18.95
C GLN A 39 -7.10 13.26 -18.04
N GLY A 40 -7.58 13.38 -16.80
CA GLY A 40 -7.50 12.39 -15.76
C GLY A 40 -6.64 12.86 -14.59
N GLU A 41 -6.65 12.06 -13.55
CA GLU A 41 -5.67 12.23 -12.48
C GLU A 41 -4.29 12.14 -13.12
N LYS A 42 -3.40 13.09 -12.79
CA LYS A 42 -1.99 12.85 -13.02
C LYS A 42 -1.68 11.60 -12.19
N GLN A 43 -1.64 10.46 -12.85
CA GLN A 43 -0.96 9.33 -12.27
C GLN A 43 0.48 9.81 -12.07
N ASP A 44 0.82 10.14 -10.84
CA ASP A 44 2.18 9.93 -10.41
C ASP A 44 2.36 8.43 -10.61
N ASP A 45 2.90 8.09 -11.79
CA ASP A 45 3.14 6.72 -12.20
C ASP A 45 3.76 6.04 -10.98
N PRO A 46 3.15 4.98 -10.41
CA PRO A 46 3.84 4.25 -9.38
C PRO A 46 5.10 3.76 -10.06
N SER A 47 6.16 4.55 -9.91
CA SER A 47 7.47 4.16 -10.41
C SER A 47 7.61 2.70 -10.02
N PRO A 48 8.00 1.81 -10.94
CA PRO A 48 8.22 0.41 -10.59
C PRO A 48 9.16 0.24 -9.39
N ASN A 49 9.74 1.32 -8.92
CA ASN A 49 10.59 1.43 -7.74
C ASN A 49 9.88 2.04 -6.50
N GLY A 50 8.55 2.16 -6.48
CA GLY A 50 7.81 2.56 -5.28
C GLY A 50 8.08 4.00 -4.78
N ASN A 51 8.63 4.88 -5.60
CA ASN A 51 8.88 6.25 -5.19
C ASN A 51 7.68 7.15 -5.46
N THR A 52 6.72 7.10 -4.55
CA THR A 52 5.64 8.08 -4.52
C THR A 52 6.01 9.16 -3.51
N GLY A 53 6.44 10.31 -3.97
CA GLY A 53 6.82 11.43 -3.10
C GLY A 53 5.66 11.96 -2.24
N ASN A 54 4.44 11.47 -2.44
CA ASN A 54 3.24 11.88 -1.72
C ASN A 54 2.73 10.77 -0.80
N LYS A 55 2.57 11.08 0.48
CA LYS A 55 2.02 10.20 1.51
C LYS A 55 0.49 10.19 1.42
N THR A 56 -0.05 9.52 0.43
CA THR A 56 -1.50 9.37 0.21
C THR A 56 -1.94 7.92 0.39
N ILE A 57 -3.22 7.73 0.70
CA ILE A 57 -3.83 6.38 0.77
C ILE A 57 -3.74 5.69 -0.60
N LYS A 58 -3.94 6.40 -1.70
CA LYS A 58 -3.78 5.87 -3.05
C LYS A 58 -2.39 5.25 -3.25
N ASN A 59 -1.34 5.97 -2.86
CA ASN A 59 0.03 5.50 -3.01
C ASN A 59 0.34 4.35 -2.05
N TYR A 60 -0.23 4.36 -0.85
CA TYR A 60 -0.14 3.26 0.09
C TYR A 60 -0.75 1.98 -0.49
N LEU A 61 -1.96 2.05 -1.03
CA LEU A 61 -2.64 0.90 -1.64
C LEU A 61 -1.94 0.45 -2.93
N ALA A 62 -1.46 1.36 -3.76
CA ALA A 62 -0.66 1.03 -4.93
C ALA A 62 0.63 0.28 -4.53
N GLY A 63 1.31 0.74 -3.47
CA GLY A 63 2.46 0.04 -2.90
C GLY A 63 2.09 -1.35 -2.38
N ALA A 64 0.98 -1.48 -1.66
CA ALA A 64 0.49 -2.76 -1.14
C ALA A 64 0.12 -3.76 -2.26
N LEU A 65 -0.26 -3.29 -3.43
CA LEU A 65 -0.59 -4.16 -4.56
C LEU A 65 0.64 -4.64 -5.35
N LEU A 66 1.80 -4.00 -5.20
CA LEU A 66 3.02 -4.38 -5.93
C LEU A 66 3.42 -5.86 -5.76
N PRO A 67 3.32 -6.49 -4.57
CA PRO A 67 3.70 -7.87 -4.36
C PRO A 67 2.73 -8.90 -4.93
N VAL A 68 1.52 -8.49 -5.29
CA VAL A 68 0.49 -9.42 -5.76
C VAL A 68 0.96 -10.13 -7.03
N GLY A 69 1.01 -11.44 -6.98
CA GLY A 69 1.54 -12.25 -8.08
C GLY A 69 3.06 -12.11 -8.31
N LYS A 70 3.82 -11.57 -7.34
CA LYS A 70 5.26 -11.33 -7.47
C LYS A 70 6.08 -11.64 -6.22
N ALA A 71 5.44 -11.97 -5.11
CA ALA A 71 6.09 -12.34 -3.86
C ALA A 71 5.39 -13.52 -3.19
N LEU A 72 6.16 -14.28 -2.41
CA LEU A 72 5.68 -15.43 -1.65
C LEU A 72 5.24 -15.00 -0.25
N TYR A 73 4.36 -15.79 0.35
CA TYR A 73 4.16 -15.75 1.79
C TYR A 73 5.31 -16.52 2.47
N VAL A 74 6.04 -15.85 3.34
CA VAL A 74 7.15 -16.42 4.10
C VAL A 74 7.02 -16.00 5.55
N TRP A 75 6.95 -16.95 6.46
CA TRP A 75 6.84 -16.67 7.88
C TRP A 75 8.01 -15.82 8.40
N GLY A 76 7.71 -14.70 9.04
CA GLY A 76 8.70 -13.72 9.49
C GLY A 76 9.31 -12.89 8.36
N GLY A 77 8.78 -12.97 7.13
CA GLY A 77 9.28 -12.26 5.96
C GLY A 77 8.94 -10.77 5.93
N GLY A 78 9.62 -10.03 5.06
CA GLY A 78 9.38 -8.62 4.80
C GLY A 78 10.25 -7.62 5.58
N TRP A 79 11.21 -8.09 6.38
CA TRP A 79 11.96 -7.25 7.31
C TRP A 79 13.36 -6.85 6.83
N ASN A 80 13.98 -7.65 6.00
CA ASN A 80 15.43 -7.62 5.85
C ASN A 80 15.95 -6.91 4.60
N ASP A 81 15.08 -6.47 3.72
CA ASP A 81 15.47 -5.69 2.55
C ASP A 81 14.81 -4.30 2.55
N SER A 82 14.81 -3.72 3.71
CA SER A 82 14.15 -2.46 4.04
C SER A 82 14.83 -1.23 3.47
N THR A 83 16.02 -1.39 2.90
CA THR A 83 16.73 -0.29 2.26
C THR A 83 16.24 -0.03 0.85
N ARG A 84 15.42 -0.93 0.29
CA ARG A 84 14.94 -0.83 -1.09
C ARG A 84 13.47 -0.43 -1.15
N LYS A 85 13.20 0.47 -2.05
CA LYS A 85 11.88 0.77 -2.54
C LYS A 85 11.48 -0.33 -3.52
N GLY A 86 10.22 -0.78 -3.42
CA GLY A 86 9.74 -1.86 -4.27
C GLY A 86 10.17 -3.26 -3.82
N LEU A 87 9.90 -4.24 -4.67
CA LEU A 87 10.28 -5.62 -4.42
C LEU A 87 11.77 -5.82 -4.64
N SER A 88 12.39 -6.65 -3.80
CA SER A 88 13.78 -7.03 -4.00
C SER A 88 13.91 -8.10 -5.09
N ASP A 89 15.10 -8.16 -5.69
CA ASP A 89 15.43 -9.21 -6.65
C ASP A 89 15.32 -10.61 -6.02
N THR A 90 15.65 -10.72 -4.72
CA THR A 90 15.50 -11.95 -3.95
C THR A 90 14.04 -12.39 -3.89
N MET A 91 13.10 -11.51 -3.53
CA MET A 91 11.67 -11.84 -3.48
C MET A 91 11.15 -12.27 -4.85
N THR A 92 11.46 -11.50 -5.88
CA THR A 92 11.03 -11.79 -7.26
C THR A 92 11.61 -13.10 -7.78
N SER A 93 12.88 -13.36 -7.52
CA SER A 93 13.54 -14.61 -7.91
C SER A 93 12.91 -15.83 -7.24
N TRP A 94 12.63 -15.73 -5.93
CA TRP A 94 11.96 -16.81 -5.20
C TRP A 94 10.52 -17.02 -5.67
N TYR A 95 9.76 -15.96 -5.91
CA TYR A 95 8.43 -16.08 -6.48
C TYR A 95 8.47 -16.80 -7.84
N ASN A 96 9.34 -16.38 -8.75
CA ASN A 96 9.46 -16.99 -10.08
C ASN A 96 9.83 -18.48 -10.01
N LYS A 97 10.73 -18.83 -9.08
CA LYS A 97 11.11 -20.23 -8.85
C LYS A 97 9.90 -21.10 -8.46
N TRP A 98 9.06 -20.62 -7.57
CA TRP A 98 7.95 -21.40 -7.02
C TRP A 98 6.65 -21.24 -7.79
N SER A 99 6.44 -20.16 -8.50
CA SER A 99 5.27 -19.98 -9.38
C SER A 99 5.29 -20.94 -10.56
N ALA A 100 6.48 -21.35 -11.00
CA ALA A 100 6.63 -22.38 -12.04
C ALA A 100 6.20 -23.79 -11.56
N ASN A 101 6.23 -24.05 -10.26
CA ASN A 101 5.81 -25.31 -9.65
C ASN A 101 5.18 -25.07 -8.27
N PRO A 102 3.94 -24.53 -8.20
CA PRO A 102 3.31 -24.14 -6.94
C PRO A 102 3.16 -25.29 -5.93
N SER A 103 2.99 -26.52 -6.39
CA SER A 103 2.84 -27.69 -5.52
C SER A 103 4.09 -28.06 -4.74
N SER A 104 5.25 -27.54 -5.14
CA SER A 104 6.52 -27.77 -4.45
C SER A 104 6.81 -26.70 -3.38
N TYR A 105 5.99 -25.63 -3.31
CA TYR A 105 6.13 -24.61 -2.28
C TYR A 105 5.37 -25.05 -1.01
N ASP A 106 6.10 -25.05 0.10
CA ASP A 106 5.53 -25.23 1.43
C ASP A 106 6.05 -24.12 2.34
N TYR A 107 5.15 -23.22 2.76
CA TYR A 107 5.57 -22.11 3.62
C TYR A 107 6.11 -22.59 4.98
N ASN A 108 5.76 -23.79 5.45
CA ASN A 108 6.31 -24.35 6.68
C ASN A 108 7.82 -24.58 6.59
N ASN A 109 8.34 -24.86 5.41
CA ASN A 109 9.78 -24.95 5.15
C ASN A 109 10.46 -23.57 5.21
N TYR A 110 9.69 -22.49 5.21
CA TYR A 110 10.16 -21.10 5.26
C TYR A 110 9.83 -20.40 6.58
N ARG A 111 9.60 -21.16 7.64
CA ARG A 111 9.44 -20.63 9.01
C ARG A 111 10.76 -20.31 9.70
N ASP A 112 11.87 -20.59 9.06
CA ASP A 112 13.16 -20.21 9.56
C ASP A 112 13.29 -18.69 9.59
N LEU A 113 13.53 -18.15 10.80
CA LEU A 113 13.67 -16.71 11.03
C LEU A 113 15.05 -16.17 10.70
N SER A 114 15.89 -16.95 10.01
CA SER A 114 17.17 -16.46 9.50
C SER A 114 16.98 -15.26 8.55
N THR A 115 17.94 -14.37 8.53
CA THR A 115 17.94 -13.17 7.69
C THR A 115 17.70 -13.49 6.21
N SER A 116 18.35 -14.57 5.72
CA SER A 116 18.23 -14.99 4.33
C SER A 116 16.82 -15.47 3.97
N ASN A 117 16.09 -16.06 4.93
CA ASN A 117 14.76 -16.56 4.70
C ASN A 117 13.72 -15.42 4.72
N ARG A 118 13.88 -14.48 5.65
CA ARG A 118 12.99 -13.31 5.77
C ARG A 118 13.00 -12.44 4.51
N ALA A 119 14.10 -12.40 3.78
CA ALA A 119 14.24 -11.63 2.55
C ALA A 119 13.49 -12.23 1.35
N LYS A 120 12.97 -13.46 1.45
CA LYS A 120 12.38 -14.20 0.33
C LYS A 120 10.90 -13.85 0.07
N GLY A 121 10.22 -13.23 1.02
CA GLY A 121 8.80 -12.89 0.89
C GLY A 121 8.28 -12.13 2.10
N PHE A 122 6.98 -12.16 2.31
CA PHE A 122 6.28 -11.47 3.39
C PHE A 122 5.46 -12.44 4.23
N ASP A 123 5.36 -12.20 5.53
CA ASP A 123 4.20 -12.61 6.32
C ASP A 123 3.18 -11.48 6.40
N CYS A 124 2.11 -11.65 7.19
CA CYS A 124 1.06 -10.65 7.30
C CYS A 124 1.57 -9.30 7.82
N SER A 125 2.31 -9.30 8.92
CA SER A 125 2.85 -8.08 9.54
C SER A 125 4.03 -7.50 8.75
N GLY A 126 4.84 -8.36 8.16
CA GLY A 126 5.91 -7.96 7.25
C GLY A 126 5.37 -7.23 6.01
N PHE A 127 4.28 -7.73 5.44
CA PHE A 127 3.59 -7.09 4.32
C PHE A 127 3.03 -5.71 4.68
N VAL A 128 2.32 -5.60 5.81
CA VAL A 128 1.76 -4.31 6.26
C VAL A 128 2.86 -3.30 6.55
N GLY A 129 3.92 -3.71 7.26
CA GLY A 129 5.04 -2.84 7.59
C GLY A 129 5.84 -2.41 6.35
N TRP A 130 6.08 -3.34 5.43
CA TRP A 130 6.72 -3.05 4.15
C TRP A 130 5.89 -2.08 3.30
N SER A 131 4.57 -2.27 3.22
CA SER A 131 3.66 -1.39 2.49
C SER A 131 3.68 0.03 3.06
N ALA A 132 3.67 0.17 4.39
CA ALA A 132 3.82 1.46 5.05
C ALA A 132 5.18 2.12 4.71
N TYR A 133 6.26 1.33 4.67
CA TYR A 133 7.58 1.84 4.31
C TYR A 133 7.64 2.38 2.87
N GLN A 134 6.93 1.76 1.92
CA GLN A 134 6.90 2.24 0.53
C GLN A 134 6.45 3.71 0.43
N VAL A 135 5.58 4.15 1.32
CA VAL A 135 5.03 5.50 1.33
C VAL A 135 5.79 6.41 2.28
N MET A 136 6.09 5.95 3.48
CA MET A 136 6.64 6.79 4.54
C MET A 136 8.13 7.08 4.35
N GLN A 137 8.90 6.12 3.90
CA GLN A 137 10.30 6.24 3.46
C GLN A 137 11.21 7.08 4.38
N THR A 138 11.00 6.99 5.69
CA THR A 138 11.80 7.72 6.67
C THR A 138 12.99 6.87 7.12
N GLN A 139 14.02 7.51 7.69
CA GLN A 139 15.18 6.81 8.26
C GLN A 139 14.78 5.78 9.32
N SER A 140 13.74 6.05 10.09
CA SER A 140 13.18 5.12 11.08
C SER A 140 12.48 3.91 10.46
N GLY A 141 12.21 3.93 9.16
CA GLY A 141 11.66 2.80 8.41
C GLY A 141 12.71 1.85 7.86
N VAL A 142 14.01 2.21 7.94
CA VAL A 142 15.11 1.38 7.47
C VAL A 142 15.40 0.26 8.49
N GLY A 143 15.74 -0.92 8.00
CA GLY A 143 15.98 -2.10 8.82
C GLY A 143 14.74 -2.97 8.92
N TYR A 144 13.98 -2.82 9.97
CA TYR A 144 12.75 -3.60 10.19
C TYR A 144 11.51 -2.96 9.55
N GLY A 145 11.67 -1.83 8.87
CA GLY A 145 10.56 -1.05 8.33
C GLY A 145 9.64 -0.57 9.45
N TYR A 146 8.34 -0.61 9.17
CA TYR A 146 7.31 -0.34 10.16
C TYR A 146 6.64 -1.62 10.66
N THR A 147 7.37 -2.73 10.58
CA THR A 147 6.89 -4.05 10.94
C THR A 147 6.99 -4.26 12.46
N VAL A 148 5.88 -4.69 13.04
CA VAL A 148 5.77 -5.21 14.41
C VAL A 148 4.87 -6.43 14.37
N VAL A 149 4.83 -7.22 15.42
CA VAL A 149 3.91 -8.37 15.49
C VAL A 149 2.46 -7.93 15.37
N SER A 150 1.61 -8.77 14.78
CA SER A 150 0.24 -8.42 14.38
C SER A 150 -0.59 -7.81 15.50
N GLY A 151 -0.54 -8.34 16.72
CA GLY A 151 -1.27 -7.82 17.88
C GLY A 151 -0.86 -6.41 18.34
N GLU A 152 0.35 -5.96 18.00
CA GLU A 152 0.88 -4.67 18.41
C GLU A 152 0.72 -3.58 17.34
N ILE A 153 0.34 -3.94 16.10
CA ILE A 153 0.40 -3.04 14.96
C ILE A 153 -0.47 -1.79 15.15
N GLY A 154 -1.65 -1.93 15.76
CA GLY A 154 -2.54 -0.81 16.04
C GLY A 154 -1.92 0.18 17.02
N SER A 155 -1.39 -0.30 18.14
CA SER A 155 -0.73 0.54 19.15
C SER A 155 0.51 1.23 18.58
N TYR A 156 1.28 0.52 17.78
CA TYR A 156 2.47 1.05 17.14
C TYR A 156 2.15 2.18 16.16
N TYR A 157 1.16 2.01 15.28
CA TYR A 157 0.79 3.05 14.31
C TYR A 157 0.04 4.21 14.96
N LYS A 158 -0.80 3.95 15.97
CA LYS A 158 -1.39 5.00 16.79
C LYS A 158 -0.31 5.86 17.46
N GLY A 159 0.74 5.24 18.01
CA GLY A 159 1.87 5.93 18.62
C GLY A 159 2.64 6.83 17.63
N LYS A 160 2.58 6.53 16.35
CA LYS A 160 3.14 7.37 15.27
C LYS A 160 2.20 8.49 14.81
N GLY A 161 0.99 8.57 15.35
CA GLY A 161 -0.01 9.55 14.95
C GLY A 161 -0.68 9.24 13.59
N TRP A 162 -0.65 7.97 13.15
CA TRP A 162 -1.18 7.58 11.83
C TRP A 162 -2.66 7.19 11.85
N GLY A 163 -3.30 7.26 12.98
CA GLY A 163 -4.72 6.96 13.11
C GLY A 163 -5.14 6.66 14.53
N SER A 164 -6.37 6.19 14.67
CA SER A 164 -6.98 5.75 15.93
C SER A 164 -7.31 4.27 15.89
N ILE A 165 -7.37 3.64 17.05
CA ILE A 165 -7.83 2.26 17.18
C ILE A 165 -9.33 2.29 17.46
N VAL A 166 -10.10 1.54 16.70
CA VAL A 166 -11.50 1.23 16.94
C VAL A 166 -11.66 -0.27 17.14
N ASN A 167 -12.60 -0.67 17.97
CA ASN A 167 -12.88 -2.07 18.21
C ASN A 167 -14.09 -2.55 17.39
N GLN A 168 -14.32 -3.85 17.40
CA GLN A 168 -15.42 -4.47 16.68
C GLN A 168 -16.79 -3.92 17.09
N SER A 169 -16.99 -3.63 18.39
CA SER A 169 -18.25 -3.06 18.88
C SER A 169 -18.51 -1.68 18.30
N TYR A 170 -17.49 -0.84 18.19
CA TYR A 170 -17.60 0.46 17.52
C TYR A 170 -18.00 0.29 16.06
N LEU A 171 -17.33 -0.59 15.33
CA LEU A 171 -17.62 -0.85 13.90
C LEU A 171 -19.06 -1.36 13.73
N SER A 172 -19.52 -2.30 14.57
CA SER A 172 -20.89 -2.82 14.45
C SER A 172 -21.95 -1.76 14.72
N GLN A 173 -21.70 -0.82 15.64
CA GLN A 173 -22.59 0.30 15.92
C GLN A 173 -22.59 1.38 14.83
N ASN A 174 -21.52 1.46 14.04
CA ASN A 174 -21.33 2.44 12.97
C ASN A 174 -21.40 1.82 11.56
N GLY A 175 -22.15 0.72 11.38
CA GLY A 175 -22.43 0.12 10.08
C GLY A 175 -21.24 -0.60 9.44
N TRP A 176 -20.21 -0.97 10.18
CA TRP A 176 -19.01 -1.62 9.66
C TRP A 176 -18.27 -0.81 8.58
N GLU A 177 -18.34 0.51 8.68
CA GLU A 177 -17.70 1.40 7.72
C GLU A 177 -16.17 1.28 7.81
N LEU A 178 -15.59 0.44 6.95
CA LEU A 178 -14.15 0.33 6.73
C LEU A 178 -13.77 1.15 5.49
N LYS A 179 -12.65 1.85 5.59
CA LYS A 179 -12.15 2.71 4.50
C LYS A 179 -10.91 2.10 3.85
N PRO A 180 -10.68 2.36 2.56
CA PRO A 180 -9.42 1.98 1.93
C PRO A 180 -8.22 2.51 2.71
N GLY A 181 -7.28 1.62 3.02
CA GLY A 181 -6.10 1.93 3.82
C GLY A 181 -6.23 1.68 5.33
N ASP A 182 -7.43 1.37 5.82
CA ASP A 182 -7.58 0.88 7.19
C ASP A 182 -6.83 -0.45 7.37
N ILE A 183 -6.33 -0.68 8.57
CA ILE A 183 -5.60 -1.88 8.92
C ILE A 183 -6.38 -2.65 9.95
N GLY A 184 -6.80 -3.86 9.58
CA GLY A 184 -7.36 -4.81 10.53
C GLY A 184 -6.26 -5.63 11.17
N TYR A 185 -6.44 -5.99 12.46
CA TYR A 185 -5.46 -6.80 13.17
C TYR A 185 -6.06 -7.56 14.36
N ASN A 186 -5.42 -8.64 14.71
CA ASN A 186 -5.59 -9.40 15.95
C ASN A 186 -4.23 -10.04 16.31
N ASP A 187 -4.21 -10.83 17.38
CA ASP A 187 -2.96 -11.44 17.87
C ASP A 187 -2.28 -12.38 16.86
N GLY A 188 -3.04 -12.95 15.92
CA GLY A 188 -2.53 -13.92 14.95
C GLY A 188 -2.40 -13.41 13.53
N HIS A 189 -3.00 -12.28 13.17
CA HIS A 189 -3.06 -11.82 11.79
C HIS A 189 -3.27 -10.31 11.67
N THR A 190 -2.83 -9.75 10.52
CA THR A 190 -3.12 -8.37 10.13
C THR A 190 -3.32 -8.28 8.62
N TRP A 191 -4.10 -7.28 8.18
CA TRP A 191 -4.44 -7.08 6.77
C TRP A 191 -4.71 -5.60 6.46
N ILE A 192 -4.70 -5.26 5.18
CA ILE A 192 -5.02 -3.92 4.67
C ILE A 192 -6.38 -3.97 3.99
N VAL A 193 -7.26 -3.02 4.31
CA VAL A 193 -8.55 -2.85 3.64
C VAL A 193 -8.31 -2.14 2.30
N LEU A 194 -8.71 -2.76 1.21
CA LEU A 194 -8.59 -2.18 -0.14
C LEU A 194 -9.82 -1.33 -0.51
N GLY A 195 -10.98 -1.66 0.02
CA GLY A 195 -12.26 -1.00 -0.25
C GLY A 195 -13.44 -1.93 0.01
N GLN A 196 -14.62 -1.43 -0.23
CA GLN A 196 -15.85 -2.23 -0.24
C GLN A 196 -16.07 -2.82 -1.64
N CYS A 197 -16.51 -4.06 -1.69
CA CYS A 197 -16.96 -4.70 -2.93
C CYS A 197 -18.42 -4.31 -3.22
#